data_8f22b3272c6da7213f983383d5c2017f
#
_entry.id   8f22b3272c6da7213f983383d5c2017f
#
_cell.length_a   1.000
_cell.length_b   1.000
_cell.length_c   1.000
_cell.angle_alpha   90.00
_cell.angle_beta   90.00
_cell.angle_gamma   90.00
#
_symmetry.space_group_name_H-M   'P 1'
#
loop_
_entity.id
_entity.type
_entity.pdbx_description
1 polymer ?
#
loop_
_entity_poly.entity_id
_entity_poly.type
_entity_poly.pdbx_seq_one_letter_code
_entity_poly.pdbx_strand_id
1 'polypeptide(L)'
;MSIGLTFTGTIDHPKRLLESAKILAEERAYRLAVGENGLKVVMCPLGGELGILWRPEGDPSGPWLVRGGCMSTPAGAGLHRAATELLDSLPIHALTVEDETGFYRSRDFQRMKEEHFYPWLRTLVDVCRQERDRGASSMQLCWDLGQYAPEDIPGTVITPMGRFHLTELIGLEERGIETLASRFFLWDGRTQDAKFYRNRAIHALWEECCFAPSSRSLEDAAVNRSILDDLERASKMDPSLPLPRRAYREVCGLAEREPALPEGPDLEEEFAPGYRKGLVTYGVGTLRLTLPGSCLYGWEQWENGGGAHLWSDGTGEGLVWRVSAYRMREGEARFTGNLDAINGVE
;
A
#
# COMPACT_ATOMS: atom_id res chain seq x y z
N MET A 1 -6.21 13.19 -10.49
CA MET A 1 -7.01 13.80 -9.40
C MET A 1 -6.95 12.85 -8.21
N SER A 2 -6.68 13.32 -7.02
CA SER A 2 -6.66 12.50 -5.78
C SER A 2 -7.77 12.99 -4.87
N ILE A 3 -8.38 12.09 -4.09
CA ILE A 3 -9.41 12.43 -3.11
C ILE A 3 -8.77 12.40 -1.73
N GLY A 4 -8.96 13.47 -0.95
CA GLY A 4 -8.38 13.56 0.38
C GLY A 4 -9.06 14.63 1.25
N LEU A 5 -8.55 14.77 2.45
CA LEU A 5 -8.87 15.85 3.35
C LEU A 5 -7.60 16.46 3.95
N THR A 6 -7.63 17.74 4.22
CA THR A 6 -6.62 18.44 5.01
C THR A 6 -7.27 19.17 6.17
N PHE A 7 -6.50 19.46 7.20
CA PHE A 7 -7.01 20.17 8.35
C PHE A 7 -5.95 21.04 9.02
N THR A 8 -6.42 22.04 9.73
CA THR A 8 -5.64 22.87 10.64
C THR A 8 -6.41 23.07 11.94
N GLY A 9 -5.70 23.39 13.01
CA GLY A 9 -6.29 23.66 14.32
C GLY A 9 -5.24 23.98 15.37
N THR A 10 -5.63 23.94 16.63
CA THR A 10 -4.73 24.14 17.77
C THR A 10 -4.88 23.03 18.79
N ILE A 11 -3.83 22.77 19.54
CA ILE A 11 -3.83 21.85 20.69
C ILE A 11 -3.16 22.51 21.89
N ASP A 12 -3.54 22.08 23.08
CA ASP A 12 -2.92 22.57 24.30
C ASP A 12 -1.45 22.15 24.39
N HIS A 13 -1.18 20.86 24.12
CA HIS A 13 0.15 20.29 24.18
C HIS A 13 0.27 19.00 23.36
N PRO A 14 1.37 18.76 22.61
CA PRO A 14 1.58 17.56 21.78
C PRO A 14 1.45 16.24 22.55
N LYS A 15 1.89 16.19 23.79
CA LYS A 15 1.80 15.00 24.64
C LYS A 15 0.36 14.52 24.81
N ARG A 16 -0.58 15.44 25.05
CA ARG A 16 -2.01 15.10 25.19
C ARG A 16 -2.62 14.57 23.90
N LEU A 17 -2.26 15.18 22.76
CA LEU A 17 -2.67 14.66 21.45
C LEU A 17 -2.12 13.26 21.21
N LEU A 18 -0.85 13.02 21.55
CA LEU A 18 -0.20 11.72 21.37
C LEU A 18 -0.86 10.63 22.25
N GLU A 19 -1.15 10.94 23.51
CA GLU A 19 -1.85 10.01 24.43
C GLU A 19 -3.25 9.66 23.90
N SER A 20 -4.02 10.65 23.44
CA SER A 20 -5.35 10.41 22.85
C SER A 20 -5.24 9.60 21.55
N ALA A 21 -4.30 9.92 20.66
CA ALA A 21 -4.08 9.18 19.42
C ALA A 21 -3.68 7.73 19.69
N LYS A 22 -2.88 7.46 20.73
CA LYS A 22 -2.47 6.11 21.14
C LYS A 22 -3.68 5.29 21.58
N ILE A 23 -4.50 5.83 22.46
CA ILE A 23 -5.73 5.16 22.95
C ILE A 23 -6.65 4.82 21.77
N LEU A 24 -6.94 5.81 20.91
CA LEU A 24 -7.80 5.62 19.72
C LEU A 24 -7.24 4.61 18.73
N ALA A 25 -5.91 4.59 18.55
CA ALA A 25 -5.26 3.62 17.67
C ALA A 25 -5.37 2.19 18.25
N GLU A 26 -5.15 2.01 19.55
CA GLU A 26 -5.30 0.73 20.23
C GLU A 26 -6.76 0.21 20.16
N GLU A 27 -7.75 1.06 20.46
CA GLU A 27 -9.18 0.70 20.40
C GLU A 27 -9.64 0.26 19.01
N ARG A 28 -9.08 0.86 17.96
CA ARG A 28 -9.46 0.61 16.56
C ARG A 28 -8.52 -0.34 15.81
N ALA A 29 -7.54 -0.90 16.51
CA ALA A 29 -6.48 -1.75 15.94
C ALA A 29 -5.71 -1.07 14.79
N TYR A 30 -5.46 0.24 14.91
CA TYR A 30 -4.60 1.00 14.03
C TYR A 30 -3.16 1.03 14.53
N ARG A 31 -2.20 1.28 13.66
CA ARG A 31 -0.80 1.47 14.05
C ARG A 31 -0.50 2.96 14.23
N LEU A 32 0.32 3.28 15.22
CA LEU A 32 0.79 4.63 15.47
C LEU A 32 2.29 4.71 15.17
N ALA A 33 2.68 5.63 14.30
CA ALA A 33 4.08 6.01 14.09
C ALA A 33 4.30 7.43 14.61
N VAL A 34 5.30 7.60 15.46
CA VAL A 34 5.58 8.88 16.13
C VAL A 34 6.92 9.40 15.63
N GLY A 35 6.92 10.65 15.15
CA GLY A 35 8.10 11.41 14.79
C GLY A 35 8.38 12.55 15.77
N GLU A 36 9.42 13.31 15.52
CA GLU A 36 9.84 14.41 16.38
C GLU A 36 8.75 15.50 16.52
N ASN A 37 8.16 15.93 15.40
CA ASN A 37 7.18 17.02 15.33
C ASN A 37 5.87 16.59 14.70
N GLY A 38 5.49 15.31 14.87
CA GLY A 38 4.27 14.79 14.28
C GLY A 38 4.02 13.32 14.61
N LEU A 39 2.86 12.84 14.17
CA LEU A 39 2.49 11.44 14.24
C LEU A 39 1.73 11.04 12.97
N LYS A 40 1.66 9.74 12.74
CA LYS A 40 0.82 9.13 11.71
C LYS A 40 0.00 8.02 12.34
N VAL A 41 -1.32 8.05 12.15
CA VAL A 41 -2.20 6.93 12.47
C VAL A 41 -2.44 6.14 11.19
N VAL A 42 -1.85 4.97 11.10
CA VAL A 42 -1.96 4.08 9.93
C VAL A 42 -3.16 3.17 10.12
N MET A 43 -4.19 3.38 9.33
CA MET A 43 -5.49 2.68 9.43
C MET A 43 -5.58 1.47 8.49
N CYS A 44 -4.90 1.54 7.36
CA CYS A 44 -4.81 0.43 6.40
C CYS A 44 -3.59 0.64 5.47
N PRO A 45 -3.22 -0.37 4.66
CA PRO A 45 -2.25 -0.21 3.57
C PRO A 45 -2.64 0.88 2.55
N LEU A 46 -1.80 1.07 1.53
CA LEU A 46 -1.99 2.02 0.43
C LEU A 46 -2.01 3.49 0.87
N GLY A 47 -1.08 3.85 1.76
CA GLY A 47 -1.02 5.21 2.28
C GLY A 47 -2.22 5.59 3.14
N GLY A 48 -2.95 4.59 3.64
CA GLY A 48 -4.12 4.75 4.49
C GLY A 48 -3.79 5.30 5.87
N GLU A 49 -3.23 6.51 5.92
CA GLU A 49 -2.76 7.16 7.13
C GLU A 49 -3.34 8.57 7.31
N LEU A 50 -3.64 8.94 8.55
CA LEU A 50 -3.86 10.32 8.96
C LEU A 50 -2.55 10.87 9.52
N GLY A 51 -1.91 11.77 8.76
CA GLY A 51 -0.71 12.49 9.21
C GLY A 51 -1.05 13.74 9.98
N ILE A 52 -0.38 13.97 11.10
CA ILE A 52 -0.55 15.15 11.95
C ILE A 52 0.84 15.72 12.28
N LEU A 53 1.03 16.99 11.98
CA LEU A 53 2.24 17.74 12.30
C LEU A 53 1.89 18.87 13.28
N TRP A 54 2.78 19.18 14.21
CA TRP A 54 2.60 20.27 15.15
C TRP A 54 3.85 21.15 15.26
N ARG A 55 3.62 22.40 15.63
CA ARG A 55 4.66 23.37 15.97
C ARG A 55 4.14 24.35 17.02
N PRO A 56 5.00 24.93 17.87
CA PRO A 56 4.56 25.97 18.80
C PRO A 56 4.06 27.21 18.03
N GLU A 57 3.05 27.85 18.55
CA GLU A 57 2.60 29.20 18.11
C GLU A 57 3.36 30.26 18.90
N GLY A 58 4.60 30.52 18.51
CA GLY A 58 5.47 31.46 19.23
C GLY A 58 6.17 30.83 20.44
N ASP A 59 5.73 31.13 21.66
CA ASP A 59 6.32 30.56 22.89
C ASP A 59 5.96 29.07 23.06
N PRO A 60 6.92 28.18 23.38
CA PRO A 60 6.65 26.77 23.65
C PRO A 60 5.68 26.49 24.80
N SER A 61 5.44 27.44 25.69
CA SER A 61 4.42 27.37 26.76
C SER A 61 3.00 27.73 26.30
N GLY A 62 2.85 28.25 25.09
CA GLY A 62 1.57 28.65 24.50
C GLY A 62 0.88 27.49 23.75
N PRO A 63 -0.21 27.79 23.03
CA PRO A 63 -0.88 26.80 22.20
C PRO A 63 0.01 26.33 21.04
N TRP A 64 -0.24 25.12 20.58
CA TRP A 64 0.47 24.53 19.45
C TRP A 64 -0.43 24.50 18.23
N LEU A 65 0.09 24.96 17.11
CA LEU A 65 -0.57 24.83 15.82
C LEU A 65 -0.43 23.40 15.33
N VAL A 66 -1.53 22.81 14.84
CA VAL A 66 -1.54 21.52 14.17
C VAL A 66 -2.03 21.66 12.74
N ARG A 67 -1.48 20.83 11.87
CA ARG A 67 -1.94 20.63 10.51
C ARG A 67 -1.76 19.19 10.10
N GLY A 68 -2.57 18.73 9.18
CA GLY A 68 -2.43 17.36 8.70
C GLY A 68 -3.36 17.04 7.56
N GLY A 69 -3.46 15.78 7.24
CA GLY A 69 -4.33 15.29 6.19
C GLY A 69 -4.28 13.80 5.98
N CYS A 70 -5.17 13.34 5.13
CA CYS A 70 -5.29 11.97 4.68
C CYS A 70 -5.59 11.95 3.19
N MET A 71 -4.85 11.15 2.42
CA MET A 71 -5.17 10.85 1.03
C MET A 71 -5.94 9.54 0.99
N SER A 72 -7.16 9.56 0.47
CA SER A 72 -8.08 8.42 0.56
C SER A 72 -8.02 7.51 -0.67
N THR A 73 -7.54 8.00 -1.79
CA THR A 73 -7.29 7.19 -2.98
C THR A 73 -5.85 6.67 -2.98
N PRO A 74 -5.61 5.41 -3.29
CA PRO A 74 -6.52 4.37 -3.78
C PRO A 74 -7.17 3.50 -2.70
N ALA A 75 -6.98 3.78 -1.42
CA ALA A 75 -7.52 2.94 -0.35
C ALA A 75 -9.05 2.87 -0.34
N GLY A 76 -9.74 4.00 -0.59
CA GLY A 76 -11.19 4.02 -0.81
C GLY A 76 -11.99 4.83 0.20
N ALA A 77 -13.31 4.86 0.00
CA ALA A 77 -14.26 5.68 0.76
C ALA A 77 -14.30 5.35 2.26
N GLY A 78 -14.10 4.09 2.62
CA GLY A 78 -14.07 3.66 4.03
C GLY A 78 -12.92 4.29 4.80
N LEU A 79 -11.74 4.45 4.17
CA LEU A 79 -10.62 5.16 4.76
C LEU A 79 -10.96 6.64 4.99
N HIS A 80 -11.56 7.30 4.01
CA HIS A 80 -11.94 8.72 4.13
C HIS A 80 -12.86 8.95 5.33
N ARG A 81 -13.87 8.08 5.49
CA ARG A 81 -14.73 8.07 6.65
C ARG A 81 -13.96 7.85 7.95
N ALA A 82 -13.11 6.82 8.00
CA ALA A 82 -12.36 6.46 9.19
C ALA A 82 -11.42 7.59 9.63
N ALA A 83 -10.75 8.27 8.68
CA ALA A 83 -9.91 9.44 8.94
C ALA A 83 -10.72 10.61 9.52
N THR A 84 -11.91 10.86 8.96
CA THR A 84 -12.84 11.89 9.46
C THR A 84 -13.28 11.61 10.90
N GLU A 85 -13.68 10.39 11.21
CA GLU A 85 -14.13 9.99 12.56
C GLU A 85 -12.98 9.98 13.57
N LEU A 86 -11.78 9.64 13.14
CA LEU A 86 -10.60 9.72 13.98
C LEU A 86 -10.29 11.18 14.31
N LEU A 87 -10.36 12.08 13.31
CA LEU A 87 -10.12 13.51 13.48
C LEU A 87 -11.10 14.16 14.48
N ASP A 88 -12.39 13.78 14.42
CA ASP A 88 -13.40 14.25 15.39
C ASP A 88 -13.11 13.81 16.83
N SER A 89 -12.43 12.68 17.00
CA SER A 89 -12.15 12.08 18.32
C SER A 89 -10.87 12.62 18.96
N LEU A 90 -10.06 13.39 18.19
CA LEU A 90 -8.81 13.96 18.70
C LEU A 90 -9.03 15.29 19.40
N PRO A 91 -8.23 15.64 20.44
CA PRO A 91 -8.36 16.90 21.19
C PRO A 91 -7.76 18.09 20.43
N ILE A 92 -8.36 18.40 19.27
CA ILE A 92 -7.96 19.53 18.43
C ILE A 92 -9.02 20.62 18.56
N HIS A 93 -8.59 21.82 18.90
CA HIS A 93 -9.44 23.00 19.03
C HIS A 93 -9.41 23.85 17.76
N ALA A 94 -10.44 24.67 17.54
CA ALA A 94 -10.59 25.54 16.37
C ALA A 94 -10.31 24.78 15.05
N LEU A 95 -10.77 23.52 14.99
CA LEU A 95 -10.54 22.63 13.86
C LEU A 95 -11.22 23.15 12.59
N THR A 96 -10.43 23.37 11.57
CA THR A 96 -10.89 23.70 10.21
C THR A 96 -10.49 22.55 9.29
N VAL A 97 -11.47 21.98 8.58
CA VAL A 97 -11.26 20.85 7.65
C VAL A 97 -11.65 21.28 6.25
N GLU A 98 -10.71 21.08 5.33
CA GLU A 98 -10.93 21.15 3.90
C GLU A 98 -11.06 19.72 3.38
N ASP A 99 -12.24 19.36 2.94
CA ASP A 99 -12.60 18.04 2.46
C ASP A 99 -13.23 18.18 1.07
N GLU A 100 -12.55 17.67 0.06
CA GLU A 100 -12.96 17.73 -1.34
C GLU A 100 -14.31 17.03 -1.59
N THR A 101 -14.68 16.07 -0.75
CA THR A 101 -15.92 15.31 -0.87
C THR A 101 -17.10 15.96 -0.13
N GLY A 102 -16.82 16.90 0.76
CA GLY A 102 -17.82 17.48 1.66
C GLY A 102 -18.37 16.50 2.70
N PHE A 103 -17.80 15.30 2.82
CA PHE A 103 -18.25 14.26 3.75
C PHE A 103 -18.05 14.70 5.22
N TYR A 104 -16.97 15.42 5.51
CA TYR A 104 -16.74 15.94 6.86
C TYR A 104 -17.94 16.71 7.43
N ARG A 105 -18.65 17.45 6.57
CA ARG A 105 -19.84 18.22 6.97
C ARG A 105 -21.14 17.44 6.82
N SER A 106 -21.30 16.73 5.71
CA SER A 106 -22.56 16.06 5.35
C SER A 106 -22.79 14.74 6.10
N ARG A 107 -21.71 14.01 6.39
CA ARG A 107 -21.72 12.62 6.92
C ARG A 107 -22.48 11.65 6.02
N ASP A 108 -22.76 12.04 4.79
CA ASP A 108 -23.45 11.20 3.82
C ASP A 108 -22.44 10.34 3.05
N PHE A 109 -22.26 9.10 3.55
CA PHE A 109 -21.30 8.16 3.01
C PHE A 109 -21.64 7.72 1.59
N GLN A 110 -22.92 7.49 1.30
CA GLN A 110 -23.35 7.04 -0.02
C GLN A 110 -23.15 8.13 -1.07
N ARG A 111 -23.53 9.35 -0.73
CA ARG A 111 -23.32 10.53 -1.58
C ARG A 111 -21.83 10.74 -1.89
N MET A 112 -20.97 10.59 -0.89
CA MET A 112 -19.50 10.70 -1.08
C MET A 112 -19.00 9.67 -2.10
N LYS A 113 -19.46 8.40 -2.03
CA LYS A 113 -19.11 7.38 -3.02
C LYS A 113 -19.58 7.74 -4.42
N GLU A 114 -20.86 8.08 -4.57
CA GLU A 114 -21.51 8.34 -5.85
C GLU A 114 -21.00 9.61 -6.55
N GLU A 115 -20.71 10.66 -5.80
CA GLU A 115 -20.29 11.96 -6.36
C GLU A 115 -18.78 12.08 -6.52
N HIS A 116 -17.94 11.28 -5.79
CA HIS A 116 -16.49 11.43 -5.80
C HIS A 116 -15.73 10.15 -6.15
N PHE A 117 -15.87 9.06 -5.38
CA PHE A 117 -15.07 7.86 -5.58
C PHE A 117 -15.44 7.10 -6.85
N TYR A 118 -16.72 6.96 -7.16
CA TYR A 118 -17.15 6.26 -8.36
C TYR A 118 -16.85 7.03 -9.66
N PRO A 119 -17.06 8.35 -9.74
CA PRO A 119 -16.60 9.13 -10.88
C PRO A 119 -15.09 9.10 -11.08
N TRP A 120 -14.32 9.15 -9.98
CA TRP A 120 -12.86 8.99 -10.05
C TRP A 120 -12.48 7.63 -10.65
N LEU A 121 -13.10 6.54 -10.21
CA LEU A 121 -12.82 5.21 -10.71
C LEU A 121 -13.22 5.05 -12.19
N ARG A 122 -14.35 5.60 -12.61
CA ARG A 122 -14.76 5.63 -14.04
C ARG A 122 -13.71 6.36 -14.88
N THR A 123 -13.21 7.50 -14.40
CA THR A 123 -12.16 8.25 -15.11
C THR A 123 -10.90 7.39 -15.31
N LEU A 124 -10.51 6.56 -14.34
CA LEU A 124 -9.38 5.65 -14.51
C LEU A 124 -9.64 4.59 -15.58
N VAL A 125 -10.83 4.00 -15.62
CA VAL A 125 -11.20 3.03 -16.67
C VAL A 125 -11.22 3.68 -18.04
N ASP A 126 -11.73 4.90 -18.15
CA ASP A 126 -11.70 5.66 -19.41
C ASP A 126 -10.30 5.99 -19.89
N VAL A 127 -9.38 6.32 -18.97
CA VAL A 127 -7.96 6.47 -19.29
C VAL A 127 -7.39 5.16 -19.83
N CYS A 128 -7.71 4.03 -19.22
CA CYS A 128 -7.27 2.72 -19.70
C CYS A 128 -7.77 2.41 -21.11
N ARG A 129 -9.04 2.73 -21.41
CA ARG A 129 -9.62 2.58 -22.76
C ARG A 129 -8.85 3.44 -23.78
N GLN A 130 -8.61 4.71 -23.45
CA GLN A 130 -7.92 5.65 -24.34
C GLN A 130 -6.47 5.22 -24.59
N GLU A 131 -5.74 4.79 -23.57
CA GLU A 131 -4.35 4.35 -23.73
C GLU A 131 -4.26 3.05 -24.54
N ARG A 132 -5.18 2.10 -24.35
CA ARG A 132 -5.29 0.94 -25.23
C ARG A 132 -5.49 1.34 -26.69
N ASP A 133 -6.41 2.27 -26.94
CA ASP A 133 -6.74 2.72 -28.31
C ASP A 133 -5.56 3.49 -28.95
N ARG A 134 -4.64 4.02 -28.14
CA ARG A 134 -3.35 4.59 -28.57
C ARG A 134 -2.27 3.55 -28.75
N GLY A 135 -2.53 2.28 -28.45
CA GLY A 135 -1.59 1.17 -28.64
C GLY A 135 -0.74 0.84 -27.41
N ALA A 136 -1.11 1.30 -26.24
CA ALA A 136 -0.45 0.87 -25.01
C ALA A 136 -0.62 -0.64 -24.81
N SER A 137 0.48 -1.36 -24.57
CA SER A 137 0.48 -2.80 -24.39
C SER A 137 -0.02 -3.20 -22.99
N SER A 138 0.37 -2.46 -21.98
CA SER A 138 -0.05 -2.63 -20.58
C SER A 138 -0.14 -1.29 -19.87
N MET A 139 -0.74 -1.27 -18.70
CA MET A 139 -0.93 -0.05 -17.90
C MET A 139 -0.73 -0.32 -16.42
N GLN A 140 -0.47 0.75 -15.67
CA GLN A 140 -0.31 0.69 -14.23
C GLN A 140 -1.12 1.82 -13.61
N LEU A 141 -2.01 1.47 -12.69
CA LEU A 141 -2.90 2.37 -11.99
C LEU A 141 -2.57 2.39 -10.51
N CYS A 142 -2.31 3.58 -9.95
CA CYS A 142 -2.05 3.75 -8.52
C CYS A 142 -0.92 2.83 -8.00
N TRP A 143 0.05 2.53 -8.85
CA TRP A 143 1.20 1.69 -8.54
C TRP A 143 2.46 2.55 -8.45
N ASP A 144 3.24 2.38 -7.39
CA ASP A 144 4.51 3.10 -7.24
C ASP A 144 5.60 2.41 -8.07
N LEU A 145 6.04 3.08 -9.13
CA LEU A 145 7.13 2.64 -9.99
C LEU A 145 8.52 3.05 -9.50
N GLY A 146 8.61 3.69 -8.34
CA GLY A 146 9.84 4.31 -7.89
C GLY A 146 11.01 3.35 -7.74
N GLN A 147 10.74 2.10 -7.34
CA GLN A 147 11.79 1.11 -7.09
C GLN A 147 11.71 -0.13 -7.97
N TYR A 148 10.51 -0.60 -8.32
CA TYR A 148 10.33 -1.84 -9.08
C TYR A 148 9.10 -1.81 -9.99
N ALA A 149 9.12 -2.67 -11.00
CA ALA A 149 7.99 -2.92 -11.90
C ALA A 149 7.79 -4.43 -12.06
N PRO A 150 6.54 -4.92 -11.91
CA PRO A 150 6.20 -6.28 -12.29
C PRO A 150 6.45 -6.52 -13.79
N GLU A 151 6.56 -7.80 -14.17
CA GLU A 151 6.65 -8.19 -15.57
C GLU A 151 5.54 -7.54 -16.42
N ASP A 152 5.92 -6.99 -17.57
CA ASP A 152 5.00 -6.37 -18.51
C ASP A 152 4.27 -7.45 -19.32
N ILE A 153 2.96 -7.61 -19.08
CA ILE A 153 2.11 -8.55 -19.82
C ILE A 153 1.13 -7.75 -20.66
N PRO A 154 1.14 -7.93 -22.00
CA PRO A 154 0.24 -7.21 -22.88
C PRO A 154 -1.25 -7.42 -22.54
N GLY A 155 -2.04 -6.36 -22.67
CA GLY A 155 -3.48 -6.39 -22.40
C GLY A 155 -3.86 -6.35 -20.93
N THR A 156 -2.89 -6.10 -20.03
CA THR A 156 -3.13 -6.08 -18.59
C THR A 156 -3.03 -4.69 -17.97
N VAL A 157 -3.66 -4.56 -16.82
CA VAL A 157 -3.61 -3.38 -15.96
C VAL A 157 -3.17 -3.82 -14.56
N ILE A 158 -2.09 -3.23 -14.08
CA ILE A 158 -1.60 -3.42 -12.72
C ILE A 158 -2.27 -2.39 -11.81
N THR A 159 -2.84 -2.88 -10.71
CA THR A 159 -3.45 -2.08 -9.65
C THR A 159 -2.89 -2.49 -8.30
N PRO A 160 -3.13 -1.73 -7.23
CA PRO A 160 -2.75 -2.14 -5.87
C PRO A 160 -3.40 -3.44 -5.39
N MET A 161 -4.49 -3.86 -6.07
CA MET A 161 -5.24 -5.09 -5.76
C MET A 161 -4.87 -6.26 -6.67
N GLY A 162 -3.83 -6.10 -7.49
CA GLY A 162 -3.35 -7.14 -8.39
C GLY A 162 -3.39 -6.74 -9.87
N ARG A 163 -3.15 -7.72 -10.71
CA ARG A 163 -3.18 -7.59 -12.16
C ARG A 163 -4.55 -8.03 -12.69
N PHE A 164 -5.12 -7.23 -13.57
CA PHE A 164 -6.38 -7.51 -14.26
C PHE A 164 -6.15 -7.52 -15.77
N HIS A 165 -6.91 -8.33 -16.51
CA HIS A 165 -7.09 -8.04 -17.92
C HIS A 165 -7.87 -6.74 -18.08
N LEU A 166 -7.51 -5.94 -19.08
CA LEU A 166 -8.24 -4.70 -19.35
C LEU A 166 -9.72 -4.98 -19.66
N THR A 167 -10.00 -6.07 -20.38
CA THR A 167 -11.37 -6.50 -20.67
C THR A 167 -12.15 -6.89 -19.42
N GLU A 168 -11.49 -7.49 -18.43
CA GLU A 168 -12.08 -7.81 -17.13
C GLU A 168 -12.42 -6.52 -16.37
N LEU A 169 -11.49 -5.56 -16.32
CA LEU A 169 -11.71 -4.28 -15.66
C LEU A 169 -12.91 -3.53 -16.23
N ILE A 170 -13.01 -3.50 -17.58
CA ILE A 170 -14.15 -2.92 -18.30
C ILE A 170 -15.44 -3.70 -18.01
N GLY A 171 -15.42 -5.02 -18.05
CA GLY A 171 -16.57 -5.87 -17.76
C GLY A 171 -17.07 -5.76 -16.32
N LEU A 172 -16.16 -5.50 -15.35
CA LEU A 172 -16.56 -5.20 -13.98
C LEU A 172 -17.33 -3.89 -13.89
N GLU A 173 -16.91 -2.85 -14.60
CA GLU A 173 -17.62 -1.57 -14.65
C GLU A 173 -18.97 -1.67 -15.33
N GLU A 174 -19.09 -2.43 -16.43
CA GLU A 174 -20.36 -2.68 -17.15
C GLU A 174 -21.37 -3.43 -16.28
N ARG A 175 -20.93 -4.30 -15.37
CA ARG A 175 -21.78 -4.96 -14.37
C ARG A 175 -22.23 -4.05 -13.23
N GLY A 176 -21.66 -2.85 -13.15
CA GLY A 176 -21.95 -1.82 -12.18
C GLY A 176 -20.70 -1.33 -11.46
N ILE A 177 -20.62 -0.03 -11.31
CA ILE A 177 -19.47 0.63 -10.69
C ILE A 177 -19.15 0.11 -9.27
N GLU A 178 -20.16 -0.33 -8.53
CA GLU A 178 -20.00 -0.90 -7.20
C GLU A 178 -19.25 -2.25 -7.24
N THR A 179 -19.49 -3.05 -8.30
CA THR A 179 -18.78 -4.31 -8.52
C THR A 179 -17.30 -4.05 -8.75
N LEU A 180 -16.98 -3.09 -9.62
CA LEU A 180 -15.61 -2.67 -9.84
C LEU A 180 -14.97 -2.08 -8.57
N ALA A 181 -15.67 -1.18 -7.88
CA ALA A 181 -15.19 -0.53 -6.66
C ALA A 181 -14.83 -1.56 -5.56
N SER A 182 -15.65 -2.59 -5.40
CA SER A 182 -15.42 -3.66 -4.42
C SER A 182 -14.18 -4.54 -4.71
N ARG A 183 -13.65 -4.47 -5.93
CA ARG A 183 -12.45 -5.19 -6.38
C ARG A 183 -11.24 -4.28 -6.52
N PHE A 184 -11.45 -2.98 -6.72
CA PHE A 184 -10.41 -2.00 -6.94
C PHE A 184 -9.96 -1.31 -5.64
N PHE A 185 -10.91 -0.88 -4.80
CA PHE A 185 -10.58 -0.25 -3.54
C PHE A 185 -10.31 -1.29 -2.45
N LEU A 186 -9.29 -1.04 -1.63
CA LEU A 186 -9.04 -1.86 -0.45
C LEU A 186 -10.20 -1.75 0.56
N TRP A 187 -10.75 -0.57 0.75
CA TRP A 187 -11.79 -0.26 1.72
C TRP A 187 -12.93 0.56 1.08
N ASP A 188 -13.81 -0.09 0.35
CA ASP A 188 -14.99 0.54 -0.26
C ASP A 188 -16.20 0.63 0.71
N GLY A 189 -16.31 -0.30 1.65
CA GLY A 189 -17.40 -0.40 2.62
C GLY A 189 -17.37 0.68 3.70
N ARG A 190 -18.52 0.87 4.36
CA ARG A 190 -18.63 1.82 5.47
C ARG A 190 -17.80 1.41 6.70
N THR A 191 -17.69 0.10 6.95
CA THR A 191 -16.91 -0.48 8.04
C THR A 191 -15.84 -1.41 7.50
N GLN A 192 -14.97 -1.89 8.36
CA GLN A 192 -14.06 -3.00 8.06
C GLN A 192 -14.86 -4.31 8.01
N ASP A 193 -15.57 -4.53 6.90
CA ASP A 193 -16.39 -5.70 6.63
C ASP A 193 -15.58 -6.87 6.05
N ALA A 194 -16.26 -7.95 5.68
CA ALA A 194 -15.62 -9.11 5.07
C ALA A 194 -14.86 -8.77 3.79
N LYS A 195 -15.38 -7.85 2.97
CA LYS A 195 -14.71 -7.40 1.73
C LYS A 195 -13.43 -6.65 2.04
N PHE A 196 -13.40 -5.81 3.08
CA PHE A 196 -12.19 -5.13 3.53
C PHE A 196 -11.08 -6.12 3.89
N TYR A 197 -11.37 -7.13 4.71
CA TYR A 197 -10.37 -8.13 5.11
C TYR A 197 -9.89 -8.98 3.94
N ARG A 198 -10.81 -9.42 3.06
CA ARG A 198 -10.42 -10.10 1.82
C ARG A 198 -9.48 -9.22 0.98
N ASN A 199 -9.84 -7.96 0.76
CA ASN A 199 -9.08 -7.06 -0.08
C ASN A 199 -7.71 -6.73 0.53
N ARG A 200 -7.62 -6.61 1.86
CA ARG A 200 -6.34 -6.43 2.56
C ARG A 200 -5.43 -7.64 2.38
N ALA A 201 -5.97 -8.85 2.48
CA ALA A 201 -5.21 -10.07 2.20
C ALA A 201 -4.77 -10.16 0.72
N ILE A 202 -5.63 -9.78 -0.23
CA ILE A 202 -5.28 -9.75 -1.66
C ILE A 202 -4.16 -8.75 -1.91
N HIS A 203 -4.24 -7.55 -1.34
CA HIS A 203 -3.17 -6.56 -1.44
C HIS A 203 -1.85 -7.08 -0.84
N ALA A 204 -1.90 -7.69 0.34
CA ALA A 204 -0.71 -8.28 0.96
C ALA A 204 -0.13 -9.44 0.14
N LEU A 205 -0.98 -10.30 -0.43
CA LEU A 205 -0.56 -11.34 -1.38
C LEU A 205 0.10 -10.74 -2.63
N TRP A 206 -0.40 -9.61 -3.12
CA TRP A 206 0.11 -8.97 -4.32
C TRP A 206 1.43 -8.25 -4.08
N GLU A 207 1.54 -7.44 -3.03
CA GLU A 207 2.65 -6.52 -2.84
C GLU A 207 3.67 -6.98 -1.79
N GLU A 208 3.20 -7.53 -0.67
CA GLU A 208 4.04 -7.77 0.49
C GLU A 208 4.60 -9.20 0.54
N CYS A 209 3.81 -10.20 0.12
CA CYS A 209 4.17 -11.61 0.23
C CYS A 209 5.31 -11.97 -0.71
N CYS A 210 6.44 -12.36 -0.13
CA CYS A 210 7.59 -12.86 -0.87
C CYS A 210 7.45 -14.33 -1.29
N PHE A 211 6.35 -15.01 -0.95
CA PHE A 211 6.14 -16.45 -1.18
C PHE A 211 7.28 -17.31 -0.64
N ALA A 212 7.76 -16.95 0.53
CA ALA A 212 8.84 -17.64 1.24
C ALA A 212 8.33 -18.23 2.56
N PRO A 213 8.99 -19.31 3.05
CA PRO A 213 8.65 -19.91 4.35
C PRO A 213 8.70 -18.87 5.48
N SER A 214 7.76 -18.95 6.42
CA SER A 214 7.74 -18.06 7.60
C SER A 214 8.99 -18.19 8.49
N SER A 215 9.73 -19.28 8.36
CA SER A 215 11.01 -19.48 9.04
C SER A 215 12.15 -18.64 8.47
N ARG A 216 12.02 -18.09 7.26
CA ARG A 216 13.07 -17.28 6.61
C ARG A 216 13.33 -15.96 7.34
N SER A 217 12.27 -15.27 7.77
CA SER A 217 12.38 -13.98 8.46
C SER A 217 11.14 -13.69 9.32
N LEU A 218 11.29 -12.79 10.32
CA LEU A 218 10.15 -12.30 11.11
C LEU A 218 9.13 -11.53 10.24
N GLU A 219 9.60 -10.87 9.20
CA GLU A 219 8.76 -10.14 8.25
C GLU A 219 7.90 -11.09 7.42
N ASP A 220 8.48 -12.13 6.83
CA ASP A 220 7.73 -13.17 6.11
C ASP A 220 6.70 -13.83 7.02
N ALA A 221 7.08 -14.15 8.27
CA ALA A 221 6.17 -14.72 9.24
C ALA A 221 4.99 -13.79 9.57
N ALA A 222 5.24 -12.49 9.68
CA ALA A 222 4.20 -11.50 9.94
C ALA A 222 3.25 -11.32 8.75
N VAL A 223 3.78 -11.23 7.53
CA VAL A 223 2.99 -11.09 6.30
C VAL A 223 2.14 -12.34 6.08
N ASN A 224 2.73 -13.53 6.11
CA ASN A 224 2.00 -14.79 5.93
C ASN A 224 0.87 -14.92 6.96
N ARG A 225 1.14 -14.63 8.23
CA ARG A 225 0.12 -14.65 9.29
C ARG A 225 -0.99 -13.66 9.02
N SER A 226 -0.67 -12.42 8.67
CA SER A 226 -1.66 -11.38 8.37
C SER A 226 -2.61 -11.79 7.25
N ILE A 227 -2.09 -12.38 6.17
CA ILE A 227 -2.89 -12.89 5.06
C ILE A 227 -3.87 -13.97 5.53
N LEU A 228 -3.38 -14.96 6.30
CA LEU A 228 -4.22 -16.06 6.80
C LEU A 228 -5.31 -15.54 7.75
N ASP A 229 -4.96 -14.72 8.71
CA ASP A 229 -5.89 -14.17 9.69
C ASP A 229 -6.98 -13.31 9.04
N ASP A 230 -6.62 -12.53 8.01
CA ASP A 230 -7.57 -11.72 7.27
C ASP A 230 -8.55 -12.55 6.45
N LEU A 231 -8.10 -13.57 5.74
CA LEU A 231 -8.98 -14.45 4.96
C LEU A 231 -9.90 -15.27 5.86
N GLU A 232 -9.41 -15.76 6.99
CA GLU A 232 -10.23 -16.47 7.98
C GLU A 232 -11.27 -15.54 8.63
N ARG A 233 -10.88 -14.29 8.91
CA ARG A 233 -11.80 -13.27 9.42
C ARG A 233 -12.87 -12.92 8.39
N ALA A 234 -12.50 -12.72 7.13
CA ALA A 234 -13.44 -12.47 6.05
C ALA A 234 -14.45 -13.60 5.91
N SER A 235 -14.00 -14.86 5.93
CA SER A 235 -14.85 -16.04 5.86
C SER A 235 -15.83 -16.16 7.03
N LYS A 236 -15.38 -15.83 8.25
CA LYS A 236 -16.26 -15.82 9.45
C LYS A 236 -17.33 -14.76 9.38
N MET A 237 -17.03 -13.59 8.79
CA MET A 237 -17.99 -12.49 8.65
C MET A 237 -18.98 -12.72 7.51
N ASP A 238 -18.54 -13.31 6.39
CA ASP A 238 -19.36 -13.64 5.24
C ASP A 238 -18.87 -14.96 4.59
N PRO A 239 -19.45 -16.11 4.96
CA PRO A 239 -19.09 -17.39 4.36
C PRO A 239 -19.40 -17.50 2.87
N SER A 240 -20.25 -16.63 2.32
CA SER A 240 -20.61 -16.61 0.91
C SER A 240 -19.66 -15.77 0.04
N LEU A 241 -18.75 -15.01 0.67
CA LEU A 241 -17.80 -14.18 -0.04
C LEU A 241 -16.75 -15.03 -0.77
N PRO A 242 -16.56 -14.86 -2.08
CA PRO A 242 -15.48 -15.53 -2.81
C PRO A 242 -14.11 -15.10 -2.25
N LEU A 243 -13.26 -16.09 -1.90
CA LEU A 243 -11.93 -15.90 -1.34
C LEU A 243 -10.86 -16.55 -2.22
N PRO A 244 -9.60 -16.07 -2.22
CA PRO A 244 -8.50 -16.65 -2.97
C PRO A 244 -7.99 -17.93 -2.29
N ARG A 245 -8.75 -19.02 -2.39
CA ARG A 245 -8.54 -20.27 -1.64
C ARG A 245 -7.28 -21.01 -2.03
N ARG A 246 -6.88 -20.90 -3.29
CA ARG A 246 -5.62 -21.51 -3.76
C ARG A 246 -4.43 -20.82 -3.09
N ALA A 247 -4.41 -19.48 -3.11
CA ALA A 247 -3.36 -18.69 -2.45
C ALA A 247 -3.36 -18.91 -0.94
N TYR A 248 -4.54 -18.99 -0.30
CA TYR A 248 -4.65 -19.29 1.12
C TYR A 248 -3.95 -20.63 1.47
N ARG A 249 -4.24 -21.73 0.73
CA ARG A 249 -3.59 -23.02 0.97
C ARG A 249 -2.08 -22.97 0.77
N GLU A 250 -1.61 -22.23 -0.22
CA GLU A 250 -0.19 -22.02 -0.46
C GLU A 250 0.47 -21.31 0.74
N VAL A 251 -0.11 -20.21 1.21
CA VAL A 251 0.43 -19.48 2.39
C VAL A 251 0.35 -20.33 3.66
N CYS A 252 -0.69 -21.18 3.83
CA CYS A 252 -0.71 -22.15 4.92
C CYS A 252 0.52 -23.07 4.90
N GLY A 253 0.91 -23.58 3.72
CA GLY A 253 2.13 -24.38 3.56
C GLY A 253 3.39 -23.61 3.92
N LEU A 254 3.50 -22.34 3.51
CA LEU A 254 4.64 -21.48 3.85
C LEU A 254 4.72 -21.14 5.35
N ALA A 255 3.57 -21.11 6.02
CA ALA A 255 3.47 -20.83 7.46
C ALA A 255 3.47 -22.09 8.34
N GLU A 256 3.60 -23.29 7.74
CA GLU A 256 3.47 -24.59 8.41
C GLU A 256 2.20 -24.68 9.26
N ARG A 257 1.08 -24.14 8.73
CA ARG A 257 -0.21 -24.05 9.41
C ARG A 257 -1.26 -24.87 8.67
N GLU A 258 -2.03 -25.66 9.41
CA GLU A 258 -3.16 -26.39 8.81
C GLU A 258 -4.24 -25.43 8.31
N PRO A 259 -4.80 -25.65 7.10
CA PRO A 259 -5.87 -24.82 6.57
C PRO A 259 -7.13 -24.88 7.44
N ALA A 260 -7.63 -23.72 7.85
CA ALA A 260 -8.82 -23.58 8.70
C ALA A 260 -10.06 -23.00 8.00
N LEU A 261 -9.93 -22.58 6.72
CA LEU A 261 -11.07 -22.08 5.97
C LEU A 261 -12.04 -23.21 5.63
N PRO A 262 -13.35 -23.07 5.97
CA PRO A 262 -14.37 -24.01 5.54
C PRO A 262 -14.51 -24.00 4.01
N GLU A 263 -15.14 -25.01 3.43
CA GLU A 263 -15.50 -25.00 2.02
C GLU A 263 -16.39 -23.80 1.69
N GLY A 264 -16.25 -23.27 0.48
CA GLY A 264 -17.02 -22.10 0.05
C GLY A 264 -16.56 -21.61 -1.33
N PRO A 265 -17.15 -20.51 -1.83
CA PRO A 265 -16.83 -20.00 -3.16
C PRO A 265 -15.38 -19.59 -3.30
N ASP A 266 -14.78 -19.90 -4.44
CA ASP A 266 -13.42 -19.48 -4.79
C ASP A 266 -13.50 -18.18 -5.59
N LEU A 267 -12.50 -17.33 -5.37
CA LEU A 267 -12.25 -16.19 -6.23
C LEU A 267 -11.44 -16.71 -7.42
N GLU A 268 -12.05 -16.72 -8.61
CA GLU A 268 -11.33 -17.05 -9.83
C GLU A 268 -10.16 -16.08 -10.01
N GLU A 269 -8.95 -16.64 -10.05
CA GLU A 269 -7.72 -15.93 -10.25
C GLU A 269 -7.14 -16.33 -11.60
N GLU A 270 -7.24 -15.45 -12.57
CA GLU A 270 -6.62 -15.66 -13.88
C GLU A 270 -5.10 -15.54 -13.81
N PHE A 271 -4.60 -14.69 -12.91
CA PHE A 271 -3.18 -14.54 -12.63
C PHE A 271 -2.85 -15.10 -11.25
N ALA A 272 -1.68 -15.72 -11.13
CA ALA A 272 -1.15 -16.09 -9.82
C ALA A 272 -1.06 -14.85 -8.93
N PRO A 273 -1.56 -14.91 -7.69
CA PRO A 273 -1.45 -13.77 -6.78
C PRO A 273 0.02 -13.45 -6.53
N GLY A 274 0.33 -12.16 -6.59
CA GLY A 274 1.65 -11.65 -6.28
C GLY A 274 2.65 -11.66 -7.43
N TYR A 275 3.10 -10.47 -7.81
CA TYR A 275 4.17 -10.28 -8.77
C TYR A 275 5.52 -10.85 -8.27
N ARG A 276 5.68 -10.97 -6.94
CA ARG A 276 6.91 -11.47 -6.30
C ARG A 276 7.17 -12.97 -6.53
N LYS A 277 6.23 -13.70 -7.10
CA LYS A 277 6.48 -15.07 -7.58
C LYS A 277 7.36 -15.13 -8.84
N GLY A 278 7.43 -14.06 -9.60
CA GLY A 278 8.17 -13.94 -10.83
C GLY A 278 9.40 -13.07 -10.71
N LEU A 279 9.86 -12.58 -11.85
CA LEU A 279 10.94 -11.60 -11.95
C LEU A 279 10.38 -10.18 -11.84
N VAL A 280 11.14 -9.32 -11.17
CA VAL A 280 10.82 -7.92 -10.94
C VAL A 280 11.99 -7.06 -11.40
N THR A 281 11.69 -5.97 -12.08
CA THR A 281 12.69 -5.00 -12.54
C THR A 281 12.76 -3.82 -11.59
N TYR A 282 13.94 -3.61 -11.03
CA TYR A 282 14.26 -2.48 -10.16
C TYR A 282 14.99 -1.40 -10.94
N GLY A 283 14.66 -0.12 -10.65
CA GLY A 283 15.37 1.04 -11.20
C GLY A 283 16.38 1.57 -10.17
N VAL A 284 17.67 1.64 -10.56
CA VAL A 284 18.73 2.26 -9.76
C VAL A 284 19.41 3.32 -10.62
N GLY A 285 18.97 4.57 -10.52
CA GLY A 285 19.39 5.63 -11.43
C GLY A 285 19.02 5.31 -12.89
N THR A 286 20.04 5.15 -13.75
CA THR A 286 19.85 4.73 -15.14
C THR A 286 19.93 3.21 -15.35
N LEU A 287 20.34 2.48 -14.32
CA LEU A 287 20.44 1.02 -14.37
C LEU A 287 19.07 0.39 -14.13
N ARG A 288 18.76 -0.67 -14.87
CA ARG A 288 17.63 -1.55 -14.60
C ARG A 288 18.15 -2.93 -14.26
N LEU A 289 17.69 -3.47 -13.15
CA LEU A 289 18.11 -4.75 -12.60
C LEU A 289 16.89 -5.67 -12.45
N THR A 290 16.91 -6.80 -13.13
CA THR A 290 15.83 -7.80 -13.04
C THR A 290 16.25 -8.93 -12.11
N LEU A 291 15.49 -9.12 -11.03
CA LEU A 291 15.76 -10.06 -9.96
C LEU A 291 14.50 -10.84 -9.59
N PRO A 292 14.61 -12.00 -8.90
CA PRO A 292 13.47 -12.68 -8.31
C PRO A 292 12.71 -11.73 -7.35
N GLY A 293 11.39 -11.68 -7.48
CA GLY A 293 10.55 -10.83 -6.63
C GLY A 293 10.54 -11.26 -5.16
N SER A 294 10.96 -12.49 -4.87
CA SER A 294 11.15 -13.00 -3.50
C SER A 294 12.35 -12.37 -2.77
N CYS A 295 13.24 -11.67 -3.47
CA CYS A 295 14.38 -11.02 -2.82
C CYS A 295 13.93 -9.95 -1.82
N LEU A 296 14.62 -9.93 -0.68
CA LEU A 296 14.49 -8.88 0.34
C LEU A 296 15.29 -7.66 -0.11
N TYR A 297 14.67 -6.51 -0.14
CA TYR A 297 15.34 -5.25 -0.44
C TYR A 297 15.82 -4.57 0.84
N GLY A 298 17.02 -3.99 0.79
CA GLY A 298 17.61 -3.16 1.83
C GLY A 298 18.39 -1.98 1.26
N TRP A 299 18.63 -0.99 2.08
CA TRP A 299 19.48 0.14 1.78
C TRP A 299 20.63 0.19 2.80
N GLU A 300 21.88 0.16 2.32
CA GLU A 300 23.07 0.36 3.14
C GLU A 300 23.51 1.82 2.99
N GLN A 301 23.49 2.55 4.10
CA GLN A 301 23.95 3.94 4.13
C GLN A 301 25.42 3.98 4.57
N TRP A 302 26.22 4.77 3.88
CA TRP A 302 27.63 5.00 4.21
C TRP A 302 27.79 6.31 4.98
N GLU A 303 28.87 6.39 5.77
CA GLU A 303 29.20 7.58 6.58
C GLU A 303 29.37 8.87 5.77
N ASN A 304 29.76 8.77 4.48
CA ASN A 304 29.93 9.89 3.58
C ASN A 304 28.62 10.36 2.91
N GLY A 305 27.46 9.85 3.34
CA GLY A 305 26.15 10.21 2.81
C GLY A 305 25.74 9.46 1.53
N GLY A 306 26.59 8.57 1.01
CA GLY A 306 26.27 7.64 -0.08
C GLY A 306 25.66 6.35 0.44
N GLY A 307 25.38 5.41 -0.48
CA GLY A 307 24.88 4.11 -0.08
C GLY A 307 24.79 3.12 -1.24
N ALA A 308 24.33 1.92 -0.91
CA ALA A 308 24.08 0.86 -1.87
C ALA A 308 22.69 0.27 -1.70
N HIS A 309 22.05 -0.05 -2.82
CA HIS A 309 20.90 -0.90 -2.85
C HIS A 309 21.35 -2.35 -2.68
N LEU A 310 20.65 -3.07 -1.81
CA LEU A 310 20.92 -4.47 -1.52
C LEU A 310 19.67 -5.30 -1.82
N TRP A 311 19.87 -6.45 -2.42
CA TRP A 311 18.85 -7.49 -2.53
C TRP A 311 19.45 -8.80 -2.11
N SER A 312 18.77 -9.55 -1.27
CA SER A 312 19.22 -10.85 -0.78
C SER A 312 18.10 -11.87 -0.83
N ASP A 313 18.48 -13.15 -0.86
CA ASP A 313 17.52 -14.24 -0.73
C ASP A 313 17.02 -14.46 0.72
N GLY A 314 17.54 -13.71 1.67
CA GLY A 314 17.16 -13.75 3.08
C GLY A 314 17.73 -14.91 3.88
N THR A 315 18.59 -15.77 3.29
CA THR A 315 19.15 -16.93 4.00
C THR A 315 20.40 -16.60 4.83
N GLY A 316 20.98 -15.44 4.59
CA GLY A 316 22.22 -15.00 5.27
C GLY A 316 23.51 -15.57 4.70
N GLU A 317 23.44 -16.71 4.01
CA GLU A 317 24.57 -17.38 3.35
C GLU A 317 24.41 -17.45 1.82
N GLY A 318 23.31 -16.88 1.32
CA GLY A 318 22.91 -16.95 -0.07
C GLY A 318 23.36 -15.77 -0.93
N LEU A 319 22.66 -15.56 -2.03
CA LEU A 319 22.97 -14.51 -2.99
C LEU A 319 22.64 -13.12 -2.43
N VAL A 320 23.58 -12.20 -2.56
CA VAL A 320 23.41 -10.78 -2.27
C VAL A 320 23.82 -9.98 -3.51
N TRP A 321 22.89 -9.19 -4.03
CA TRP A 321 23.17 -8.18 -5.05
C TRP A 321 23.35 -6.84 -4.37
N ARG A 322 24.51 -6.22 -4.59
CA ARG A 322 24.83 -4.89 -4.08
C ARG A 322 25.07 -3.96 -5.25
N VAL A 323 24.25 -2.92 -5.35
CA VAL A 323 24.30 -1.99 -6.49
C VAL A 323 24.38 -0.56 -5.99
N SER A 324 25.37 0.19 -6.50
CA SER A 324 25.50 1.62 -6.27
C SER A 324 25.56 2.34 -7.62
N ALA A 325 24.78 3.38 -7.79
CA ALA A 325 24.80 4.22 -8.96
C ALA A 325 25.30 5.63 -8.60
N TYR A 326 26.31 6.10 -9.31
CA TYR A 326 26.88 7.42 -9.12
C TYR A 326 26.68 8.26 -10.36
N ARG A 327 26.26 9.51 -10.20
CA ARG A 327 26.27 10.49 -11.27
C ARG A 327 27.60 11.24 -11.22
N MET A 328 28.46 11.02 -12.21
CA MET A 328 29.69 11.80 -12.36
C MET A 328 29.36 13.20 -12.87
N ARG A 329 30.05 14.22 -12.35
CA ARG A 329 29.98 15.57 -12.89
C ARG A 329 30.82 15.66 -14.16
N GLU A 330 30.41 16.53 -15.09
CA GLU A 330 31.17 16.80 -16.30
C GLU A 330 32.59 17.27 -15.96
N GLY A 331 33.61 16.56 -16.42
CA GLY A 331 35.03 16.83 -16.11
C GLY A 331 35.64 15.98 -14.98
N GLU A 332 34.88 15.15 -14.28
CA GLU A 332 35.44 14.17 -13.34
C GLU A 332 36.11 13.02 -14.09
N ALA A 333 37.23 12.51 -13.52
CA ALA A 333 37.99 11.42 -14.12
C ALA A 333 37.10 10.19 -14.39
N ARG A 334 37.14 9.65 -15.59
CA ARG A 334 36.48 8.39 -15.89
C ARG A 334 37.10 7.28 -15.04
N PHE A 335 36.25 6.40 -14.53
CA PHE A 335 36.70 5.20 -13.87
C PHE A 335 37.56 4.39 -14.84
N THR A 336 38.86 4.24 -14.50
CA THR A 336 39.84 3.49 -15.28
C THR A 336 40.17 2.16 -14.65
N GLY A 337 39.35 1.70 -13.68
CA GLY A 337 39.55 0.43 -12.98
C GLY A 337 39.36 -0.77 -13.90
N ASN A 338 40.20 -1.79 -13.72
CA ASN A 338 40.06 -3.06 -14.41
C ASN A 338 38.80 -3.78 -13.86
N LEU A 339 37.84 -4.06 -14.72
CA LEU A 339 36.62 -4.82 -14.36
C LEU A 339 36.98 -6.21 -13.83
N ASP A 340 38.11 -6.78 -14.25
CA ASP A 340 38.59 -8.09 -13.75
C ASP A 340 39.04 -8.05 -12.29
N ALA A 341 39.37 -6.86 -11.76
CA ALA A 341 39.71 -6.69 -10.34
C ALA A 341 38.47 -6.58 -9.42
N ILE A 342 37.28 -6.38 -9.99
CA ILE A 342 35.99 -6.32 -9.28
C ILE A 342 35.39 -7.73 -9.16
N ASN A 343 35.77 -8.63 -10.08
CA ASN A 343 35.31 -10.03 -10.11
C ASN A 343 36.18 -10.97 -9.27
N GLY A 344 36.90 -10.46 -8.26
CA GLY A 344 37.59 -11.27 -7.27
C GLY A 344 36.60 -12.12 -6.49
N VAL A 345 36.12 -13.16 -7.10
CA VAL A 345 35.51 -14.31 -6.45
C VAL A 345 36.67 -15.27 -6.18
N GLU A 346 37.19 -15.27 -4.95
CA GLU A 346 37.82 -16.45 -4.40
C GLU A 346 36.74 -17.40 -3.86
#